data_d6a8b3b53a201bd085297034faee109d
#
_entry.id   d6a8b3b53a201bd085297034faee109d
#
_cell.length_a   1.000
_cell.length_b   1.000
_cell.length_c   1.000
_cell.angle_alpha   90.00
_cell.angle_beta   90.00
_cell.angle_gamma   90.00
#
_symmetry.space_group_name_H-M   'P 1'
#
loop_
_entity.id
_entity.type
_entity.pdbx_description
1 polymer ?
#
loop_
_entity_poly.entity_id
_entity_poly.type
_entity_poly.pdbx_seq_one_letter_code
_entity_poly.pdbx_strand_id
1 'polypeptide(L)'
;MVILMSGLDYSQAPIELREQLSFTRAQVGALVGRIRAQNLRILGCALISTCNRTELYLSCAPESDLKPDEILCGAVGLEYAPFAGAFVTRRGSAAARHLMEVAGGLKSQIWGEDQIISQVKAAIGIAREQGAADPVLETLFRNAVAAGKEIKTKVRLTGVATSAAARAVDVLRRDMGKLDGKRALVIGNGEMGRLSASLLREAGCSVTVTLRTYRHGETVVPAGCGVVPYDDRFSAMEGMDLVLSATTSPHYTVTAEQMSMLKRRPSWVVDLSMPRDVDAGVGAIPGITLYNVDTLGAEQHRGEIPVEVLDILDDYMGRFYEWHNYRKCLPAIENLKEAITERVLTYPELE
;
A
#
# COMPACT_ATOMS: atom_id res chain seq x y z
N MET A 1 12.84 0.02 23.94
CA MET A 1 11.70 0.30 23.05
C MET A 1 11.26 -0.98 22.40
N VAL A 2 9.98 -1.13 22.12
CA VAL A 2 9.39 -2.26 21.39
C VAL A 2 8.59 -1.73 20.21
N ILE A 3 8.53 -2.52 19.14
CA ILE A 3 7.69 -2.24 17.97
C ILE A 3 6.42 -3.04 18.15
N LEU A 4 5.27 -2.39 18.02
CA LEU A 4 3.97 -3.00 17.90
C LEU A 4 3.44 -2.73 16.49
N MET A 5 2.84 -3.72 15.90
CA MET A 5 2.14 -3.61 14.63
C MET A 5 0.79 -4.28 14.75
N SER A 6 -0.25 -3.64 14.30
CA SER A 6 -1.52 -4.28 14.03
C SER A 6 -2.06 -3.82 12.68
N GLY A 7 -2.61 -4.74 11.93
CA GLY A 7 -3.12 -4.45 10.61
C GLY A 7 -4.03 -5.55 10.09
N LEU A 8 -4.74 -5.21 9.04
CA LEU A 8 -5.54 -6.13 8.26
C LEU A 8 -5.10 -6.08 6.79
N ASP A 9 -5.19 -7.20 6.11
CA ASP A 9 -4.92 -7.28 4.68
C ASP A 9 -5.95 -8.16 3.97
N TYR A 10 -5.80 -8.28 2.66
CA TYR A 10 -6.72 -9.04 1.80
C TYR A 10 -6.86 -10.53 2.19
N SER A 11 -5.94 -11.10 2.96
CA SER A 11 -6.01 -12.51 3.37
C SER A 11 -6.89 -12.75 4.60
N GLN A 12 -7.14 -11.70 5.40
CA GLN A 12 -7.94 -11.76 6.63
C GLN A 12 -9.25 -10.99 6.52
N ALA A 13 -9.29 -9.94 5.71
CA ALA A 13 -10.43 -9.03 5.65
C ALA A 13 -11.02 -8.94 4.24
N PRO A 14 -12.35 -9.10 4.09
CA PRO A 14 -13.01 -8.83 2.83
C PRO A 14 -12.92 -7.34 2.46
N ILE A 15 -13.14 -7.05 1.17
CA ILE A 15 -12.97 -5.69 0.63
C ILE A 15 -13.85 -4.65 1.35
N GLU A 16 -15.04 -5.05 1.80
CA GLU A 16 -16.00 -4.20 2.52
C GLU A 16 -15.48 -3.69 3.87
N LEU A 17 -14.64 -4.48 4.56
CA LEU A 17 -13.97 -4.05 5.79
C LEU A 17 -12.72 -3.21 5.48
N ARG A 18 -11.95 -3.62 4.46
CA ARG A 18 -10.71 -2.93 4.11
C ARG A 18 -10.95 -1.51 3.60
N GLU A 19 -12.02 -1.28 2.83
CA GLU A 19 -12.31 0.06 2.31
C GLU A 19 -12.70 1.07 3.39
N GLN A 20 -13.24 0.61 4.54
CA GLN A 20 -13.53 1.48 5.69
C GLN A 20 -12.26 1.98 6.39
N LEU A 21 -11.16 1.24 6.24
CA LEU A 21 -9.83 1.58 6.77
C LEU A 21 -8.84 1.96 5.66
N SER A 22 -9.33 2.35 4.49
CA SER A 22 -8.51 2.84 3.40
C SER A 22 -8.38 4.36 3.47
N PHE A 23 -7.14 4.86 3.41
CA PHE A 23 -6.86 6.27 3.65
C PHE A 23 -6.04 6.90 2.53
N THR A 24 -6.41 8.09 2.11
CA THR A 24 -5.60 8.94 1.24
C THR A 24 -4.34 9.41 1.97
N ARG A 25 -3.32 9.86 1.23
CA ARG A 25 -2.08 10.42 1.81
C ARG A 25 -2.36 11.50 2.87
N ALA A 26 -3.30 12.40 2.62
CA ALA A 26 -3.66 13.47 3.54
C ALA A 26 -4.30 12.92 4.84
N GLN A 27 -5.18 11.93 4.71
CA GLN A 27 -5.79 11.26 5.87
C GLN A 27 -4.76 10.48 6.69
N VAL A 28 -3.83 9.76 6.04
CA VAL A 28 -2.72 9.08 6.74
C VAL A 28 -1.92 10.09 7.56
N GLY A 29 -1.56 11.24 6.98
CA GLY A 29 -0.83 12.30 7.70
C GLY A 29 -1.59 12.80 8.92
N ALA A 30 -2.87 13.13 8.75
CA ALA A 30 -3.71 13.60 9.86
C ALA A 30 -3.86 12.54 10.97
N LEU A 31 -3.99 11.26 10.59
CA LEU A 31 -4.14 10.15 11.54
C LEU A 31 -2.87 9.92 12.37
N VAL A 32 -1.70 9.78 11.72
CA VAL A 32 -0.46 9.51 12.45
C VAL A 32 -0.09 10.67 13.37
N GLY A 33 -0.30 11.92 12.95
CA GLY A 33 -0.11 13.11 13.77
C GLY A 33 -1.03 13.11 15.01
N ARG A 34 -2.32 12.81 14.81
CA ARG A 34 -3.31 12.72 15.89
C ARG A 34 -2.98 11.60 16.89
N ILE A 35 -2.73 10.39 16.41
CA ILE A 35 -2.40 9.22 17.25
C ILE A 35 -1.17 9.53 18.11
N ARG A 36 -0.12 10.11 17.50
CA ARG A 36 1.10 10.47 18.21
C ARG A 36 0.87 11.55 19.28
N ALA A 37 0.08 12.59 18.96
CA ALA A 37 -0.21 13.69 19.86
C ALA A 37 -1.10 13.29 21.04
N GLN A 38 -2.04 12.38 20.83
CA GLN A 38 -3.00 11.96 21.86
C GLN A 38 -2.45 10.93 22.87
N ASN A 39 -1.30 10.29 22.58
CA ASN A 39 -0.77 9.25 23.44
C ASN A 39 0.75 9.39 23.65
N LEU A 40 1.14 9.95 24.80
CA LEU A 40 2.54 10.19 25.16
C LEU A 40 3.36 8.88 25.30
N ARG A 41 2.73 7.72 25.46
CA ARG A 41 3.42 6.41 25.49
C ARG A 41 3.88 5.96 24.12
N ILE A 42 3.33 6.54 23.04
CA ILE A 42 3.76 6.30 21.66
C ILE A 42 4.95 7.20 21.39
N LEU A 43 6.11 6.62 21.10
CA LEU A 43 7.34 7.34 20.72
C LEU A 43 7.40 7.61 19.23
N GLY A 44 6.93 6.66 18.41
CA GLY A 44 6.80 6.76 16.98
C GLY A 44 5.53 6.10 16.47
N CYS A 45 4.99 6.63 15.36
CA CYS A 45 3.77 6.16 14.71
C CYS A 45 3.92 6.25 13.19
N ALA A 46 3.66 5.16 12.48
CA ALA A 46 3.62 5.13 11.01
C ALA A 46 2.45 4.25 10.55
N LEU A 47 1.77 4.66 9.49
CA LEU A 47 0.61 3.95 8.92
C LEU A 47 0.86 3.64 7.45
N ILE A 48 0.87 2.35 7.11
CA ILE A 48 0.81 1.88 5.73
C ILE A 48 -0.67 1.72 5.37
N SER A 49 -1.10 2.37 4.29
CA SER A 49 -2.45 2.20 3.72
C SER A 49 -2.33 2.06 2.21
N THR A 50 -2.78 0.92 1.70
CA THR A 50 -2.78 0.55 0.28
C THR A 50 -4.12 -0.08 -0.08
N CYS A 51 -4.32 -0.46 -1.34
CA CYS A 51 -5.53 -1.20 -1.74
C CYS A 51 -5.66 -2.57 -1.05
N ASN A 52 -4.53 -3.17 -0.63
CA ASN A 52 -4.50 -4.53 -0.11
C ASN A 52 -4.29 -4.63 1.40
N ARG A 53 -3.87 -3.55 2.08
CA ARG A 53 -3.57 -3.56 3.52
C ARG A 53 -3.65 -2.22 4.18
N THR A 54 -3.98 -2.24 5.46
CA THR A 54 -3.82 -1.12 6.38
C THR A 54 -3.12 -1.62 7.63
N GLU A 55 -1.94 -1.08 7.93
CA GLU A 55 -1.06 -1.53 9.02
C GLU A 55 -0.52 -0.34 9.79
N LEU A 56 -0.84 -0.29 11.10
CA LEU A 56 -0.33 0.70 12.04
C LEU A 56 0.90 0.15 12.77
N TYR A 57 2.01 0.85 12.65
CA TYR A 57 3.26 0.58 13.35
C TYR A 57 3.48 1.61 14.45
N LEU A 58 3.71 1.14 15.66
CA LEU A 58 4.01 1.97 16.81
C LEU A 58 5.36 1.58 17.41
N SER A 59 6.17 2.55 17.82
CA SER A 59 7.27 2.34 18.75
C SER A 59 6.88 2.86 20.12
N CYS A 60 7.16 2.12 21.20
CA CYS A 60 6.77 2.45 22.56
C CYS A 60 7.73 1.83 23.58
N ALA A 61 7.51 2.10 24.89
CA ALA A 61 8.23 1.44 25.96
C ALA A 61 7.98 -0.08 25.96
N PRO A 62 8.94 -0.91 26.43
CA PRO A 62 8.82 -2.38 26.37
C PRO A 62 7.59 -2.94 27.13
N GLU A 63 7.22 -2.33 28.24
CA GLU A 63 6.10 -2.75 29.11
C GLU A 63 4.75 -2.21 28.63
N SER A 64 4.70 -1.57 27.47
CA SER A 64 3.47 -0.97 26.94
C SER A 64 2.45 -2.03 26.57
N ASP A 65 1.21 -1.81 27.02
CA ASP A 65 0.00 -2.60 26.73
C ASP A 65 -0.85 -2.00 25.60
N LEU A 66 -0.26 -1.11 24.80
CA LEU A 66 -0.94 -0.46 23.69
C LEU A 66 -1.47 -1.49 22.68
N LYS A 67 -2.67 -1.24 22.22
CA LYS A 67 -3.34 -2.05 21.19
C LYS A 67 -3.50 -1.20 19.92
N PRO A 68 -2.62 -1.37 18.94
CA PRO A 68 -2.63 -0.52 17.74
C PRO A 68 -3.92 -0.59 16.94
N ASP A 69 -4.61 -1.74 16.92
CA ASP A 69 -5.92 -1.95 16.29
C ASP A 69 -7.02 -1.09 16.91
N GLU A 70 -7.17 -1.14 18.26
CA GLU A 70 -8.14 -0.31 18.98
C GLU A 70 -7.81 1.19 18.83
N ILE A 71 -6.51 1.54 18.84
CA ILE A 71 -6.05 2.92 18.62
C ILE A 71 -6.42 3.40 17.21
N LEU A 72 -6.22 2.57 16.19
CA LEU A 72 -6.55 2.93 14.82
C LEU A 72 -8.07 3.12 14.66
N CYS A 73 -8.88 2.18 15.10
CA CYS A 73 -10.35 2.28 15.04
C CYS A 73 -10.85 3.52 15.78
N GLY A 74 -10.37 3.76 17.01
CA GLY A 74 -10.73 4.95 17.78
C GLY A 74 -10.32 6.26 17.13
N ALA A 75 -9.15 6.31 16.48
CA ALA A 75 -8.68 7.51 15.78
C ALA A 75 -9.54 7.87 14.55
N VAL A 76 -10.21 6.91 13.94
CA VAL A 76 -11.11 7.15 12.80
C VAL A 76 -12.58 7.16 13.18
N GLY A 77 -12.91 6.95 14.46
CA GLY A 77 -14.29 6.95 14.94
C GLY A 77 -15.08 5.69 14.58
N LEU A 78 -14.40 4.58 14.34
CA LEU A 78 -15.04 3.28 14.07
C LEU A 78 -15.12 2.44 15.34
N GLU A 79 -16.21 1.68 15.47
CA GLU A 79 -16.30 0.63 16.48
C GLU A 79 -15.32 -0.49 16.16
N TYR A 80 -14.61 -0.99 17.19
CA TYR A 80 -13.60 -2.04 17.02
C TYR A 80 -14.21 -3.43 16.75
N ALA A 81 -15.37 -3.71 17.34
CA ALA A 81 -15.97 -5.05 17.32
C ALA A 81 -16.10 -5.70 15.93
N PRO A 82 -16.54 -4.99 14.87
CA PRO A 82 -16.62 -5.58 13.53
C PRO A 82 -15.28 -5.98 12.93
N PHE A 83 -14.19 -5.40 13.41
CA PHE A 83 -12.83 -5.61 12.89
C PHE A 83 -11.99 -6.57 13.72
N ALA A 84 -12.42 -6.91 14.96
CA ALA A 84 -11.61 -7.66 15.92
C ALA A 84 -11.01 -8.96 15.37
N GLY A 85 -11.77 -9.70 14.55
CA GLY A 85 -11.31 -10.94 13.92
C GLY A 85 -10.46 -10.76 12.65
N ALA A 86 -10.40 -9.55 12.10
CA ALA A 86 -9.68 -9.25 10.87
C ALA A 86 -8.27 -8.70 11.11
N PHE A 87 -8.02 -8.12 12.30
CA PHE A 87 -6.71 -7.61 12.65
C PHE A 87 -5.74 -8.73 13.06
N VAL A 88 -4.50 -8.61 12.59
CA VAL A 88 -3.38 -9.42 13.04
C VAL A 88 -2.37 -8.51 13.73
N THR A 89 -2.09 -8.82 15.00
CA THR A 89 -1.13 -8.04 15.82
C THR A 89 0.20 -8.78 15.91
N ARG A 90 1.30 -8.04 15.79
CA ARG A 90 2.67 -8.52 15.92
C ARG A 90 3.46 -7.60 16.85
N ARG A 91 4.45 -8.18 17.54
CA ARG A 91 5.28 -7.48 18.52
C ARG A 91 6.77 -7.76 18.27
N GLY A 92 7.62 -6.77 18.48
CA GLY A 92 9.08 -6.91 18.45
C GLY A 92 9.60 -7.43 17.12
N SER A 93 10.32 -8.55 17.15
CA SER A 93 10.94 -9.15 15.96
C SER A 93 9.91 -9.57 14.90
N ALA A 94 8.77 -10.09 15.32
CA ALA A 94 7.72 -10.49 14.40
C ALA A 94 7.14 -9.29 13.64
N ALA A 95 7.00 -8.13 14.27
CA ALA A 95 6.58 -6.89 13.62
C ALA A 95 7.64 -6.36 12.65
N ALA A 96 8.91 -6.39 13.06
CA ALA A 96 10.01 -5.93 12.22
C ALA A 96 10.18 -6.82 10.96
N ARG A 97 10.17 -8.15 11.14
CA ARG A 97 10.25 -9.09 10.02
C ARG A 97 9.08 -8.96 9.08
N HIS A 98 7.86 -8.82 9.60
CA HIS A 98 6.67 -8.63 8.78
C HIS A 98 6.81 -7.39 7.88
N LEU A 99 7.30 -6.26 8.38
CA LEU A 99 7.51 -5.06 7.55
C LEU A 99 8.52 -5.32 6.41
N MET A 100 9.59 -6.07 6.67
CA MET A 100 10.57 -6.41 5.65
C MET A 100 9.98 -7.36 4.60
N GLU A 101 9.18 -8.34 5.00
CA GLU A 101 8.43 -9.23 4.11
C GLU A 101 7.41 -8.45 3.26
N VAL A 102 6.73 -7.47 3.85
CA VAL A 102 5.83 -6.56 3.12
C VAL A 102 6.60 -5.76 2.09
N ALA A 103 7.69 -5.10 2.48
CA ALA A 103 8.51 -4.31 1.56
C ALA A 103 9.16 -5.16 0.45
N GLY A 104 9.46 -6.43 0.75
CA GLY A 104 9.93 -7.42 -0.24
C GLY A 104 8.86 -7.94 -1.18
N GLY A 105 7.58 -7.54 -1.02
CA GLY A 105 6.46 -8.01 -1.85
C GLY A 105 5.98 -9.42 -1.53
N LEU A 106 6.51 -10.06 -0.47
CA LEU A 106 6.15 -11.44 -0.10
C LEU A 106 4.74 -11.56 0.49
N LYS A 107 4.22 -10.45 1.01
CA LYS A 107 2.87 -10.36 1.58
C LYS A 107 1.89 -9.64 0.65
N SER A 108 2.33 -9.23 -0.54
CA SER A 108 1.43 -8.62 -1.52
C SER A 108 0.51 -9.65 -2.14
N GLN A 109 -0.69 -9.23 -2.52
CA GLN A 109 -1.65 -10.09 -3.24
C GLN A 109 -1.08 -10.50 -4.59
N ILE A 110 -0.46 -9.55 -5.30
CA ILE A 110 0.38 -9.81 -6.44
C ILE A 110 1.81 -9.98 -5.94
N TRP A 111 2.31 -11.19 -5.97
CA TRP A 111 3.60 -11.54 -5.39
C TRP A 111 4.75 -10.83 -6.11
N GLY A 112 5.59 -10.13 -5.34
CA GLY A 112 6.67 -9.31 -5.90
C GLY A 112 6.20 -7.96 -6.48
N GLU A 113 5.03 -7.45 -6.09
CA GLU A 113 4.49 -6.18 -6.56
C GLU A 113 5.48 -5.02 -6.36
N ASP A 114 5.74 -4.28 -7.43
CA ASP A 114 6.74 -3.22 -7.45
C ASP A 114 6.38 -1.99 -6.62
N GLN A 115 5.10 -1.68 -6.51
CA GLN A 115 4.62 -0.46 -5.87
C GLN A 115 4.78 -0.47 -4.35
N ILE A 116 4.80 -1.65 -3.71
CA ILE A 116 4.83 -1.77 -2.25
C ILE A 116 6.06 -1.09 -1.63
N ILE A 117 7.24 -1.15 -2.28
CA ILE A 117 8.45 -0.48 -1.80
C ILE A 117 8.25 1.03 -1.69
N SER A 118 7.63 1.62 -2.72
CA SER A 118 7.31 3.04 -2.77
C SER A 118 6.28 3.43 -1.71
N GLN A 119 5.28 2.57 -1.46
CA GLN A 119 4.24 2.78 -0.46
C GLN A 119 4.81 2.71 0.96
N VAL A 120 5.68 1.72 1.27
CA VAL A 120 6.38 1.63 2.55
C VAL A 120 7.28 2.85 2.78
N LYS A 121 8.03 3.30 1.75
CA LYS A 121 8.83 4.51 1.82
C LYS A 121 7.96 5.76 2.04
N ALA A 122 6.80 5.86 1.39
CA ALA A 122 5.89 6.98 1.55
C ALA A 122 5.31 7.03 2.98
N ALA A 123 4.97 5.88 3.58
CA ALA A 123 4.39 5.82 4.92
C ALA A 123 5.31 6.44 5.98
N ILE A 124 6.59 6.09 5.99
CA ILE A 124 7.54 6.70 6.94
C ILE A 124 7.85 8.16 6.58
N GLY A 125 7.82 8.53 5.30
CA GLY A 125 7.94 9.91 4.86
C GLY A 125 6.81 10.79 5.41
N ILE A 126 5.57 10.32 5.33
CA ILE A 126 4.40 11.00 5.89
C ILE A 126 4.52 11.12 7.41
N ALA A 127 4.91 10.03 8.10
CA ALA A 127 5.12 10.06 9.54
C ALA A 127 6.16 11.11 9.96
N ARG A 128 7.25 11.24 9.20
CA ARG A 128 8.30 12.25 9.41
C ARG A 128 7.76 13.68 9.20
N GLU A 129 7.02 13.92 8.13
CA GLU A 129 6.38 15.22 7.84
C GLU A 129 5.45 15.68 8.97
N GLN A 130 4.86 14.73 9.71
CA GLN A 130 3.97 14.99 10.85
C GLN A 130 4.67 14.97 12.22
N GLY A 131 5.99 14.84 12.28
CA GLY A 131 6.73 14.71 13.54
C GLY A 131 6.36 13.45 14.35
N ALA A 132 5.78 12.44 13.68
CA ALA A 132 5.34 11.19 14.28
C ALA A 132 6.37 10.05 14.15
N ALA A 133 7.39 10.20 13.33
CA ALA A 133 8.45 9.19 13.19
C ALA A 133 9.51 9.36 14.29
N ASP A 134 9.88 8.25 14.92
CA ASP A 134 11.01 8.18 15.84
C ASP A 134 12.20 7.45 15.20
N PRO A 135 13.43 7.55 15.75
CA PRO A 135 14.58 6.89 15.14
C PRO A 135 14.45 5.37 14.99
N VAL A 136 13.61 4.70 15.79
CA VAL A 136 13.41 3.23 15.69
C VAL A 136 12.61 2.90 14.45
N LEU A 137 11.47 3.56 14.24
CA LEU A 137 10.69 3.37 13.03
C LEU A 137 11.43 3.86 11.78
N GLU A 138 12.14 4.99 11.84
CA GLU A 138 12.97 5.49 10.74
C GLU A 138 14.00 4.44 10.27
N THR A 139 14.71 3.83 11.20
CA THR A 139 15.73 2.82 10.87
C THR A 139 15.10 1.52 10.39
N LEU A 140 14.00 1.08 11.02
CA LEU A 140 13.28 -0.12 10.61
C LEU A 140 12.75 0.01 9.17
N PHE A 141 12.02 1.09 8.88
CA PHE A 141 11.44 1.32 7.54
C PHE A 141 12.52 1.49 6.47
N ARG A 142 13.64 2.17 6.80
CA ARG A 142 14.79 2.29 5.90
C ARG A 142 15.38 0.93 5.55
N ASN A 143 15.59 0.05 6.55
CA ASN A 143 16.08 -1.30 6.33
C ASN A 143 15.08 -2.14 5.52
N ALA A 144 13.78 -2.03 5.80
CA ALA A 144 12.74 -2.73 5.05
C ALA A 144 12.73 -2.31 3.56
N VAL A 145 12.80 -1.01 3.29
CA VAL A 145 12.89 -0.49 1.90
C VAL A 145 14.17 -0.96 1.22
N ALA A 146 15.30 -1.02 1.93
CA ALA A 146 16.56 -1.49 1.37
C ALA A 146 16.52 -2.99 1.07
N ALA A 147 15.98 -3.80 1.99
CA ALA A 147 15.76 -5.24 1.78
C ALA A 147 14.85 -5.50 0.57
N GLY A 148 13.71 -4.80 0.47
CA GLY A 148 12.81 -4.92 -0.67
C GLY A 148 13.46 -4.60 -2.00
N LYS A 149 14.28 -3.54 -2.06
CA LYS A 149 15.05 -3.19 -3.27
C LYS A 149 16.08 -4.26 -3.63
N GLU A 150 16.77 -4.81 -2.64
CA GLU A 150 17.78 -5.85 -2.85
C GLU A 150 17.12 -7.14 -3.36
N ILE A 151 16.01 -7.57 -2.74
CA ILE A 151 15.20 -8.71 -3.20
C ILE A 151 14.79 -8.51 -4.66
N LYS A 152 14.22 -7.33 -4.98
CA LYS A 152 13.79 -7.03 -6.35
C LYS A 152 14.93 -7.07 -7.37
N THR A 153 16.14 -6.67 -6.98
CA THR A 153 17.30 -6.60 -7.87
C THR A 153 17.92 -7.97 -8.08
N LYS A 154 18.01 -8.78 -7.02
CA LYS A 154 18.75 -10.05 -7.03
C LYS A 154 17.85 -11.25 -7.38
N VAL A 155 16.56 -11.20 -6.98
CA VAL A 155 15.68 -12.36 -7.08
C VAL A 155 14.43 -12.01 -7.90
N ARG A 156 14.14 -12.81 -8.92
CA ARG A 156 12.87 -12.76 -9.63
C ARG A 156 11.86 -13.64 -8.89
N LEU A 157 10.99 -13.03 -8.11
CA LEU A 157 9.95 -13.74 -7.37
C LEU A 157 8.90 -14.38 -8.30
N THR A 158 8.63 -13.74 -9.44
CA THR A 158 7.68 -14.26 -10.44
C THR A 158 8.15 -13.94 -11.86
N GLY A 159 7.80 -14.80 -12.83
CA GLY A 159 7.93 -14.51 -14.25
C GLY A 159 6.69 -13.80 -14.84
N VAL A 160 5.73 -13.39 -13.99
CA VAL A 160 4.39 -12.91 -14.36
C VAL A 160 4.22 -11.46 -13.89
N ALA A 161 3.15 -10.81 -14.36
CA ALA A 161 2.77 -9.44 -14.08
C ALA A 161 3.07 -8.95 -12.65
N THR A 162 3.83 -7.86 -12.54
CA THR A 162 4.30 -7.29 -11.26
C THR A 162 3.46 -6.10 -10.77
N SER A 163 2.32 -5.84 -11.40
CA SER A 163 1.38 -4.78 -11.00
C SER A 163 -0.08 -5.19 -11.23
N ALA A 164 -1.00 -4.58 -10.48
CA ALA A 164 -2.44 -4.79 -10.65
C ALA A 164 -2.91 -4.45 -12.07
N ALA A 165 -2.34 -3.40 -12.68
CA ALA A 165 -2.64 -3.03 -14.07
C ALA A 165 -2.20 -4.11 -15.07
N ALA A 166 -0.99 -4.64 -14.93
CA ALA A 166 -0.50 -5.72 -15.79
C ALA A 166 -1.32 -6.99 -15.60
N ARG A 167 -1.64 -7.33 -14.35
CA ARG A 167 -2.50 -8.47 -14.04
C ARG A 167 -3.90 -8.34 -14.65
N ALA A 168 -4.49 -7.13 -14.57
CA ALA A 168 -5.78 -6.86 -15.22
C ALA A 168 -5.74 -7.12 -16.73
N VAL A 169 -4.68 -6.66 -17.41
CA VAL A 169 -4.52 -6.89 -18.86
C VAL A 169 -4.33 -8.37 -19.18
N ASP A 170 -3.60 -9.14 -18.35
CA ASP A 170 -3.42 -10.59 -18.54
C ASP A 170 -4.75 -11.35 -18.39
N VAL A 171 -5.54 -11.01 -17.36
CA VAL A 171 -6.87 -11.59 -17.16
C VAL A 171 -7.80 -11.25 -18.33
N LEU A 172 -7.81 -10.00 -18.74
CA LEU A 172 -8.61 -9.58 -19.92
C LEU A 172 -8.19 -10.31 -21.19
N ARG A 173 -6.88 -10.51 -21.45
CA ARG A 173 -6.40 -11.30 -22.58
C ARG A 173 -6.87 -12.75 -22.53
N ARG A 174 -6.84 -13.35 -21.35
CA ARG A 174 -7.30 -14.73 -21.17
C ARG A 174 -8.79 -14.88 -21.45
N ASP A 175 -9.60 -13.97 -20.93
CA ASP A 175 -11.05 -14.13 -20.90
C ASP A 175 -11.74 -13.49 -22.12
N MET A 176 -11.21 -12.38 -22.65
CA MET A 176 -11.69 -11.75 -23.88
C MET A 176 -11.02 -12.31 -25.15
N GLY A 177 -9.89 -13.01 -25.00
CA GLY A 177 -9.02 -13.40 -26.11
C GLY A 177 -8.21 -12.22 -26.67
N LYS A 178 -8.34 -11.90 -27.94
CA LYS A 178 -7.61 -10.78 -28.54
C LYS A 178 -8.17 -9.43 -28.07
N LEU A 179 -7.29 -8.58 -27.54
CA LEU A 179 -7.60 -7.21 -27.14
C LEU A 179 -7.42 -6.21 -28.31
N ASP A 180 -6.79 -6.64 -29.39
CA ASP A 180 -6.55 -5.81 -30.57
C ASP A 180 -7.86 -5.27 -31.16
N GLY A 181 -7.90 -3.96 -31.41
CA GLY A 181 -9.07 -3.25 -31.89
C GLY A 181 -10.20 -3.03 -30.87
N LYS A 182 -10.11 -3.55 -29.64
CA LYS A 182 -11.09 -3.32 -28.59
C LYS A 182 -11.06 -1.88 -28.10
N ARG A 183 -12.24 -1.32 -27.79
CA ARG A 183 -12.38 0.04 -27.26
C ARG A 183 -12.37 -0.02 -25.74
N ALA A 184 -11.44 0.70 -25.11
CA ALA A 184 -11.24 0.73 -23.67
C ALA A 184 -11.40 2.15 -23.14
N LEU A 185 -12.17 2.34 -22.09
CA LEU A 185 -12.22 3.56 -21.28
C LEU A 185 -11.43 3.35 -19.99
N VAL A 186 -10.47 4.22 -19.72
CA VAL A 186 -9.75 4.26 -18.44
C VAL A 186 -10.24 5.46 -17.66
N ILE A 187 -10.87 5.21 -16.50
CA ILE A 187 -11.34 6.26 -15.59
C ILE A 187 -10.25 6.52 -14.56
N GLY A 188 -9.68 7.73 -14.61
CA GLY A 188 -8.57 8.16 -13.76
C GLY A 188 -7.25 8.25 -14.50
N ASN A 189 -6.54 9.37 -14.28
CA ASN A 189 -5.23 9.67 -14.88
C ASN A 189 -4.13 9.78 -13.81
N GLY A 190 -4.25 9.02 -12.72
CA GLY A 190 -3.20 8.80 -11.74
C GLY A 190 -2.13 7.83 -12.26
N GLU A 191 -1.17 7.47 -11.43
CA GLU A 191 -0.09 6.53 -11.79
C GLU A 191 -0.65 5.20 -12.33
N MET A 192 -1.60 4.58 -11.59
CA MET A 192 -2.23 3.32 -11.98
C MET A 192 -3.05 3.45 -13.27
N GLY A 193 -3.82 4.53 -13.41
CA GLY A 193 -4.60 4.77 -14.62
C GLY A 193 -3.74 4.93 -15.86
N ARG A 194 -2.65 5.70 -15.78
CA ARG A 194 -1.68 5.86 -16.89
C ARG A 194 -0.99 4.55 -17.23
N LEU A 195 -0.57 3.77 -16.23
CA LEU A 195 0.03 2.45 -16.45
C LEU A 195 -0.96 1.52 -17.16
N SER A 196 -2.21 1.47 -16.68
CA SER A 196 -3.28 0.66 -17.31
C SER A 196 -3.54 1.08 -18.75
N ALA A 197 -3.61 2.38 -19.01
CA ALA A 197 -3.82 2.90 -20.36
C ALA A 197 -2.67 2.53 -21.31
N SER A 198 -1.42 2.63 -20.86
CA SER A 198 -0.24 2.22 -21.64
C SER A 198 -0.27 0.73 -21.96
N LEU A 199 -0.53 -0.12 -20.97
CA LEU A 199 -0.56 -1.57 -21.14
C LEU A 199 -1.72 -2.02 -22.07
N LEU A 200 -2.91 -1.41 -21.95
CA LEU A 200 -4.03 -1.67 -22.84
C LEU A 200 -3.71 -1.23 -24.28
N ARG A 201 -3.02 -0.12 -24.46
CA ARG A 201 -2.54 0.34 -25.75
C ARG A 201 -1.53 -0.64 -26.38
N GLU A 202 -0.55 -1.07 -25.61
CA GLU A 202 0.42 -2.09 -26.03
C GLU A 202 -0.26 -3.43 -26.39
N ALA A 203 -1.40 -3.72 -25.76
CA ALA A 203 -2.23 -4.88 -26.07
C ALA A 203 -3.09 -4.70 -27.34
N GLY A 204 -3.04 -3.54 -28.01
CA GLY A 204 -3.77 -3.23 -29.24
C GLY A 204 -5.12 -2.55 -29.06
N CYS A 205 -5.50 -2.17 -27.83
CA CYS A 205 -6.76 -1.46 -27.59
C CYS A 205 -6.72 -0.02 -28.12
N SER A 206 -7.89 0.47 -28.55
CA SER A 206 -8.16 1.89 -28.71
C SER A 206 -8.57 2.46 -27.35
N VAL A 207 -7.67 3.21 -26.70
CA VAL A 207 -7.85 3.66 -25.32
C VAL A 207 -8.25 5.11 -25.25
N THR A 208 -9.28 5.41 -24.45
CA THR A 208 -9.69 6.75 -24.05
C THR A 208 -9.49 6.89 -22.52
N VAL A 209 -8.92 8.01 -22.07
CA VAL A 209 -8.66 8.28 -20.66
C VAL A 209 -9.49 9.47 -20.19
N THR A 210 -10.06 9.40 -18.99
CA THR A 210 -10.78 10.54 -18.40
C THR A 210 -9.84 11.49 -17.70
N LEU A 211 -10.04 12.80 -17.88
CA LEU A 211 -9.26 13.85 -17.21
C LEU A 211 -10.15 14.77 -16.37
N ARG A 212 -9.69 15.12 -15.17
CA ARG A 212 -10.27 16.20 -14.36
C ARG A 212 -9.62 17.52 -14.76
N THR A 213 -10.46 18.50 -15.14
CA THR A 213 -10.03 19.79 -15.74
C THR A 213 -9.46 20.81 -14.75
N TYR A 214 -9.60 20.64 -13.44
CA TYR A 214 -9.23 21.66 -12.44
C TYR A 214 -7.83 21.48 -11.81
N ARG A 215 -6.96 20.64 -12.37
CA ARG A 215 -5.55 20.61 -11.94
C ARG A 215 -4.74 21.52 -12.84
N HIS A 216 -4.25 22.62 -12.28
CA HIS A 216 -3.22 23.44 -12.92
C HIS A 216 -1.93 22.60 -13.04
N GLY A 217 -1.43 22.44 -14.25
CA GLY A 217 -0.19 21.72 -14.56
C GLY A 217 -0.31 20.91 -15.86
N GLU A 218 0.82 20.52 -16.43
CA GLU A 218 0.86 19.64 -17.59
C GLU A 218 0.24 18.29 -17.25
N THR A 219 -0.85 17.96 -17.92
CA THR A 219 -1.51 16.66 -17.73
C THR A 219 -0.86 15.65 -18.65
N VAL A 220 -0.05 14.75 -18.10
CA VAL A 220 0.57 13.67 -18.86
C VAL A 220 -0.47 12.61 -19.19
N VAL A 221 -0.72 12.40 -20.47
CA VAL A 221 -1.56 11.33 -21.00
C VAL A 221 -0.66 10.38 -21.79
N PRO A 222 -0.83 9.06 -21.69
CA PRO A 222 -0.06 8.11 -22.47
C PRO A 222 -0.23 8.37 -23.97
N ALA A 223 0.86 8.32 -24.72
CA ALA A 223 0.86 8.61 -26.15
C ALA A 223 -0.13 7.72 -26.92
N GLY A 224 -0.91 8.34 -27.79
CA GLY A 224 -1.91 7.64 -28.63
C GLY A 224 -3.19 7.26 -27.90
N CYS A 225 -3.44 7.73 -26.67
CA CYS A 225 -4.74 7.65 -26.02
C CYS A 225 -5.61 8.86 -26.38
N GLY A 226 -6.92 8.60 -26.58
CA GLY A 226 -7.93 9.64 -26.63
C GLY A 226 -8.18 10.20 -25.22
N VAL A 227 -8.81 11.38 -25.15
CA VAL A 227 -9.10 12.06 -23.87
C VAL A 227 -10.55 12.53 -23.86
N VAL A 228 -11.20 12.36 -22.72
CA VAL A 228 -12.53 12.95 -22.43
C VAL A 228 -12.54 13.57 -21.04
N PRO A 229 -13.36 14.63 -20.80
CA PRO A 229 -13.56 15.14 -19.46
C PRO A 229 -14.07 14.05 -18.50
N TYR A 230 -13.65 14.10 -17.26
CA TYR A 230 -14.11 13.13 -16.22
C TYR A 230 -15.64 13.16 -16.06
N ASP A 231 -16.26 14.32 -16.21
CA ASP A 231 -17.70 14.48 -16.05
C ASP A 231 -18.47 13.80 -17.19
N ASP A 232 -17.85 13.62 -18.36
CA ASP A 232 -18.41 12.93 -19.52
C ASP A 232 -18.18 11.41 -19.47
N ARG A 233 -17.56 10.86 -18.40
CA ARG A 233 -17.22 9.42 -18.30
C ARG A 233 -18.40 8.49 -18.54
N PHE A 234 -19.61 8.89 -18.11
CA PHE A 234 -20.81 8.08 -18.30
C PHE A 234 -21.16 7.95 -19.78
N SER A 235 -21.25 9.07 -20.50
CA SER A 235 -21.50 9.04 -21.94
C SER A 235 -20.37 8.36 -22.73
N ALA A 236 -19.14 8.50 -22.24
CA ALA A 236 -17.98 7.85 -22.84
C ALA A 236 -17.95 6.33 -22.67
N MET A 237 -18.67 5.77 -21.70
CA MET A 237 -18.81 4.31 -21.54
C MET A 237 -19.69 3.69 -22.63
N GLU A 238 -20.57 4.48 -23.28
CA GLU A 238 -21.50 3.97 -24.28
C GLU A 238 -20.75 3.29 -25.44
N GLY A 239 -20.98 2.01 -25.60
CA GLY A 239 -20.37 1.22 -26.66
C GLY A 239 -18.89 0.92 -26.49
N MET A 240 -18.28 1.12 -25.33
CA MET A 240 -16.97 0.56 -25.01
C MET A 240 -17.06 -0.96 -24.84
N ASP A 241 -15.98 -1.67 -25.15
CA ASP A 241 -15.87 -3.11 -24.91
C ASP A 241 -15.48 -3.39 -23.46
N LEU A 242 -14.62 -2.51 -22.90
CA LEU A 242 -14.17 -2.60 -21.52
C LEU A 242 -14.03 -1.21 -20.86
N VAL A 243 -14.24 -1.18 -19.53
CA VAL A 243 -13.97 -0.02 -18.67
C VAL A 243 -13.03 -0.45 -17.55
N LEU A 244 -11.97 0.34 -17.32
CA LEU A 244 -11.06 0.16 -16.20
C LEU A 244 -11.06 1.42 -15.36
N SER A 245 -11.38 1.30 -14.06
CA SER A 245 -11.33 2.42 -13.12
C SER A 245 -10.14 2.32 -12.19
N ALA A 246 -9.43 3.44 -12.02
CA ALA A 246 -8.25 3.57 -11.18
C ALA A 246 -8.14 5.00 -10.63
N THR A 247 -9.08 5.39 -9.76
CA THR A 247 -9.11 6.72 -9.15
C THR A 247 -8.82 6.68 -7.65
N THR A 248 -8.70 7.82 -7.03
CA THR A 248 -8.64 8.00 -5.57
C THR A 248 -9.92 8.64 -5.05
N SER A 249 -11.03 8.43 -5.73
CA SER A 249 -12.33 8.95 -5.33
C SER A 249 -12.81 8.26 -4.05
N PRO A 250 -13.36 8.98 -3.08
CA PRO A 250 -13.98 8.35 -1.91
C PRO A 250 -15.40 7.80 -2.20
N HIS A 251 -15.90 7.99 -3.43
CA HIS A 251 -17.25 7.59 -3.84
C HIS A 251 -17.20 6.81 -5.14
N TYR A 252 -18.22 6.00 -5.38
CA TYR A 252 -18.35 5.29 -6.64
C TYR A 252 -18.31 6.24 -7.84
N THR A 253 -17.47 5.92 -8.80
CA THR A 253 -17.36 6.63 -10.08
C THR A 253 -18.28 6.00 -11.14
N VAL A 254 -18.65 4.73 -10.93
CA VAL A 254 -19.56 3.94 -11.78
C VAL A 254 -20.57 3.22 -10.88
N THR A 255 -21.85 3.54 -11.03
CA THR A 255 -22.93 2.88 -10.27
C THR A 255 -23.69 1.88 -11.13
N ALA A 256 -24.34 0.89 -10.49
CA ALA A 256 -25.18 -0.10 -11.17
C ALA A 256 -26.36 0.58 -11.91
N GLU A 257 -26.92 1.65 -11.35
CA GLU A 257 -27.99 2.43 -11.98
C GLU A 257 -27.51 3.06 -13.29
N GLN A 258 -26.37 3.80 -13.24
CA GLN A 258 -25.75 4.42 -14.43
C GLN A 258 -25.44 3.38 -15.49
N MET A 259 -24.84 2.26 -15.11
CA MET A 259 -24.49 1.19 -16.02
C MET A 259 -25.74 0.59 -16.70
N SER A 260 -26.85 0.48 -15.95
CA SER A 260 -28.10 -0.05 -16.47
C SER A 260 -28.77 0.87 -17.50
N MET A 261 -28.51 2.17 -17.48
CA MET A 261 -29.05 3.16 -18.42
C MET A 261 -28.36 3.12 -19.80
N LEU A 262 -27.16 2.55 -19.90
CA LEU A 262 -26.45 2.44 -21.17
C LEU A 262 -27.18 1.49 -22.13
N LYS A 263 -27.31 1.86 -23.39
CA LYS A 263 -27.89 1.01 -24.46
C LYS A 263 -26.89 -0.07 -24.90
N ARG A 264 -25.62 0.28 -24.99
CA ARG A 264 -24.51 -0.60 -25.36
C ARG A 264 -23.48 -0.60 -24.26
N ARG A 265 -23.64 -1.51 -23.32
CA ARG A 265 -22.83 -1.64 -22.10
C ARG A 265 -21.48 -2.27 -22.41
N PRO A 266 -20.42 -1.89 -21.69
CA PRO A 266 -19.17 -2.65 -21.70
C PRO A 266 -19.43 -4.05 -21.12
N SER A 267 -18.86 -5.08 -21.75
CA SER A 267 -18.97 -6.45 -21.22
C SER A 267 -17.98 -6.72 -20.09
N TRP A 268 -16.95 -5.90 -19.98
CA TRP A 268 -15.84 -6.08 -19.03
C TRP A 268 -15.63 -4.79 -18.25
N VAL A 269 -15.61 -4.92 -16.92
CA VAL A 269 -15.35 -3.81 -16.00
C VAL A 269 -14.27 -4.24 -15.03
N VAL A 270 -13.26 -3.41 -14.85
CA VAL A 270 -12.15 -3.65 -13.93
C VAL A 270 -12.04 -2.49 -12.96
N ASP A 271 -12.05 -2.78 -11.66
CA ASP A 271 -11.85 -1.80 -10.60
C ASP A 271 -10.51 -2.06 -9.89
N LEU A 272 -9.56 -1.14 -10.05
CA LEU A 272 -8.26 -1.18 -9.40
C LEU A 272 -8.18 -0.24 -8.18
N SER A 273 -9.30 0.35 -7.77
CA SER A 273 -9.35 1.39 -6.75
C SER A 273 -9.66 0.84 -5.36
N MET A 274 -9.19 1.56 -4.36
CA MET A 274 -9.56 1.38 -2.96
C MET A 274 -9.66 2.77 -2.30
N PRO A 275 -10.82 3.17 -1.76
CA PRO A 275 -12.13 2.48 -1.84
C PRO A 275 -12.56 2.19 -3.28
N ARG A 276 -13.50 1.25 -3.44
CA ARG A 276 -13.99 0.87 -4.77
C ARG A 276 -14.54 2.06 -5.55
N ASP A 277 -14.17 2.13 -6.81
CA ASP A 277 -14.72 3.08 -7.78
C ASP A 277 -16.03 2.57 -8.40
N VAL A 278 -16.19 1.24 -8.47
CA VAL A 278 -17.31 0.58 -9.13
C VAL A 278 -18.20 -0.09 -8.10
N ASP A 279 -19.49 0.24 -8.14
CA ASP A 279 -20.52 -0.42 -7.33
C ASP A 279 -20.56 -1.94 -7.63
N ALA A 280 -20.53 -2.76 -6.60
CA ALA A 280 -20.58 -4.22 -6.72
C ALA A 280 -21.83 -4.71 -7.51
N GLY A 281 -22.94 -3.97 -7.45
CA GLY A 281 -24.15 -4.25 -8.22
C GLY A 281 -23.94 -4.25 -9.75
N VAL A 282 -22.86 -3.62 -10.25
CA VAL A 282 -22.49 -3.69 -11.69
C VAL A 282 -22.21 -5.13 -12.11
N GLY A 283 -21.56 -5.92 -11.25
CA GLY A 283 -21.30 -7.34 -11.51
C GLY A 283 -22.54 -8.24 -11.54
N ALA A 284 -23.67 -7.77 -10.99
CA ALA A 284 -24.96 -8.48 -11.06
C ALA A 284 -25.73 -8.21 -12.36
N ILE A 285 -25.30 -7.24 -13.19
CA ILE A 285 -25.95 -6.91 -14.46
C ILE A 285 -25.61 -7.99 -15.49
N PRO A 286 -26.63 -8.64 -16.11
CA PRO A 286 -26.37 -9.66 -17.12
C PRO A 286 -25.50 -9.18 -18.27
N GLY A 287 -24.48 -9.97 -18.63
CA GLY A 287 -23.54 -9.67 -19.71
C GLY A 287 -22.34 -8.79 -19.31
N ILE A 288 -22.23 -8.42 -18.03
CA ILE A 288 -21.06 -7.70 -17.50
C ILE A 288 -20.25 -8.63 -16.60
N THR A 289 -18.97 -8.69 -16.84
CA THR A 289 -17.98 -9.31 -15.93
C THR A 289 -17.24 -8.21 -15.18
N LEU A 290 -17.35 -8.19 -13.86
CA LEU A 290 -16.68 -7.24 -12.99
C LEU A 290 -15.48 -7.91 -12.30
N TYR A 291 -14.29 -7.36 -12.52
CA TYR A 291 -13.08 -7.67 -11.77
C TYR A 291 -12.73 -6.54 -10.80
N ASN A 292 -12.25 -6.92 -9.64
CA ASN A 292 -11.67 -6.00 -8.66
C ASN A 292 -10.27 -6.49 -8.23
N VAL A 293 -9.61 -5.76 -7.36
CA VAL A 293 -8.25 -6.11 -6.90
C VAL A 293 -8.19 -7.52 -6.30
N ASP A 294 -9.23 -7.98 -5.59
CA ASP A 294 -9.26 -9.30 -4.97
C ASP A 294 -9.42 -10.42 -6.01
N THR A 295 -10.33 -10.27 -6.94
CA THR A 295 -10.55 -11.28 -7.99
C THR A 295 -9.35 -11.38 -8.93
N LEU A 296 -8.65 -10.27 -9.19
CA LEU A 296 -7.44 -10.27 -10.00
C LEU A 296 -6.28 -11.00 -9.31
N GLY A 297 -6.18 -10.96 -7.99
CA GLY A 297 -5.12 -11.59 -7.20
C GLY A 297 -5.37 -13.07 -6.86
N ALA A 298 -6.63 -13.51 -6.87
CA ALA A 298 -7.04 -14.82 -6.34
C ALA A 298 -6.40 -16.03 -7.07
N GLU A 299 -5.97 -15.88 -8.30
CA GLU A 299 -5.45 -16.96 -9.15
C GLU A 299 -3.91 -17.05 -9.16
N GLN A 300 -3.21 -16.25 -8.37
CA GLN A 300 -1.75 -16.27 -8.40
C GLN A 300 -1.21 -17.39 -7.51
N HIS A 301 -0.58 -18.41 -8.11
CA HIS A 301 0.16 -19.42 -7.39
C HIS A 301 1.42 -18.80 -6.77
N ARG A 302 1.51 -18.85 -5.44
CA ARG A 302 2.73 -18.50 -4.72
C ARG A 302 3.68 -19.68 -4.77
N GLY A 303 4.86 -19.48 -5.37
CA GLY A 303 5.95 -20.43 -5.28
C GLY A 303 6.53 -20.52 -3.85
N GLU A 304 7.48 -21.39 -3.66
CA GLU A 304 8.31 -21.37 -2.44
C GLU A 304 9.16 -20.10 -2.42
N ILE A 305 9.35 -19.53 -1.22
CA ILE A 305 10.21 -18.36 -1.05
C ILE A 305 11.66 -18.82 -1.28
N PRO A 306 12.38 -18.24 -2.27
CA PRO A 306 13.78 -18.59 -2.51
C PRO A 306 14.64 -18.37 -1.26
N VAL A 307 15.63 -19.26 -1.03
CA VAL A 307 16.53 -19.17 0.12
C VAL A 307 17.27 -17.83 0.15
N GLU A 308 17.69 -17.33 -1.02
CA GLU A 308 18.35 -16.01 -1.16
C GLU A 308 17.49 -14.86 -0.62
N VAL A 309 16.16 -14.95 -0.72
CA VAL A 309 15.25 -13.95 -0.14
C VAL A 309 15.26 -14.02 1.38
N LEU A 310 15.28 -15.24 1.94
CA LEU A 310 15.34 -15.43 3.39
C LEU A 310 16.66 -14.90 3.94
N ASP A 311 17.78 -15.17 3.26
CA ASP A 311 19.12 -14.67 3.62
C ASP A 311 19.17 -13.14 3.62
N ILE A 312 18.60 -12.49 2.60
CA ILE A 312 18.51 -11.02 2.55
C ILE A 312 17.70 -10.49 3.73
N LEU A 313 16.53 -11.09 4.00
CA LEU A 313 15.69 -10.64 5.12
C LEU A 313 16.42 -10.80 6.46
N ASP A 314 17.13 -11.91 6.67
CA ASP A 314 17.86 -12.19 7.91
C ASP A 314 19.05 -11.23 8.09
N ASP A 315 19.76 -10.87 7.03
CA ASP A 315 20.84 -9.87 7.06
C ASP A 315 20.30 -8.49 7.46
N TYR A 316 19.22 -8.01 6.86
CA TYR A 316 18.62 -6.72 7.23
C TYR A 316 18.00 -6.73 8.63
N MET A 317 17.45 -7.85 9.08
CA MET A 317 17.02 -8.04 10.46
C MET A 317 18.21 -7.93 11.43
N GLY A 318 19.34 -8.60 11.12
CA GLY A 318 20.58 -8.53 11.89
C GLY A 318 21.07 -7.08 12.02
N ARG A 319 21.22 -6.35 10.91
CA ARG A 319 21.62 -4.94 10.87
C ARG A 319 20.71 -4.04 11.71
N PHE A 320 19.39 -4.25 11.62
CA PHE A 320 18.44 -3.50 12.43
C PHE A 320 18.62 -3.75 13.92
N TYR A 321 18.79 -5.03 14.33
CA TYR A 321 18.94 -5.39 15.74
C TYR A 321 20.28 -5.00 16.34
N GLU A 322 21.37 -5.08 15.57
CA GLU A 322 22.68 -4.55 15.96
C GLU A 322 22.57 -3.07 16.31
N TRP A 323 22.00 -2.27 15.39
CA TRP A 323 21.77 -0.85 15.62
C TRP A 323 20.83 -0.60 16.81
N HIS A 324 19.74 -1.34 16.92
CA HIS A 324 18.76 -1.17 17.99
C HIS A 324 19.33 -1.51 19.36
N ASN A 325 20.14 -2.56 19.47
CA ASN A 325 20.83 -2.96 20.70
C ASN A 325 21.91 -1.97 21.07
N TYR A 326 22.75 -1.52 20.12
CA TYR A 326 23.72 -0.46 20.34
C TYR A 326 23.04 0.79 20.93
N ARG A 327 21.94 1.23 20.34
CA ARG A 327 21.16 2.37 20.84
C ARG A 327 20.66 2.18 22.27
N LYS A 328 20.30 0.98 22.68
CA LYS A 328 19.91 0.69 24.08
C LYS A 328 21.09 0.84 25.06
N CYS A 329 22.30 0.56 24.60
CA CYS A 329 23.49 0.67 25.41
C CYS A 329 24.04 2.10 25.50
N LEU A 330 23.62 3.02 24.62
CA LEU A 330 24.14 4.40 24.59
C LEU A 330 24.08 5.11 25.95
N PRO A 331 22.96 5.09 26.72
CA PRO A 331 22.93 5.76 28.03
C PRO A 331 23.97 5.21 29.02
N ALA A 332 24.18 3.89 29.01
CA ALA A 332 25.20 3.27 29.87
C ALA A 332 26.62 3.65 29.40
N ILE A 333 26.86 3.75 28.10
CA ILE A 333 28.13 4.19 27.54
C ILE A 333 28.40 5.65 27.89
N GLU A 334 27.41 6.53 27.79
CA GLU A 334 27.52 7.94 28.16
C GLU A 334 27.82 8.11 29.65
N ASN A 335 27.08 7.42 30.53
CA ASN A 335 27.33 7.43 31.99
C ASN A 335 28.76 6.95 32.32
N LEU A 336 29.23 5.89 31.65
CA LEU A 336 30.57 5.38 31.83
C LEU A 336 31.63 6.41 31.37
N LYS A 337 31.42 7.05 30.23
CA LYS A 337 32.30 8.11 29.72
C LYS A 337 32.37 9.29 30.67
N GLU A 338 31.24 9.75 31.22
CA GLU A 338 31.19 10.82 32.22
C GLU A 338 31.97 10.43 33.47
N ALA A 339 31.75 9.24 34.02
CA ALA A 339 32.42 8.73 35.20
C ALA A 339 33.96 8.61 34.97
N ILE A 340 34.40 8.17 33.81
CA ILE A 340 35.82 8.12 33.44
C ILE A 340 36.39 9.54 33.33
N THR A 341 35.69 10.46 32.69
CA THR A 341 36.14 11.85 32.54
C THR A 341 36.29 12.53 33.91
N GLU A 342 35.31 12.37 34.79
CA GLU A 342 35.34 12.90 36.12
C GLU A 342 36.53 12.34 36.93
N ARG A 343 36.80 11.02 36.78
CA ARG A 343 37.91 10.36 37.44
C ARG A 343 39.28 10.87 36.93
N VAL A 344 39.42 11.04 35.61
CA VAL A 344 40.65 11.57 35.01
C VAL A 344 40.94 12.99 35.48
N LEU A 345 39.93 13.86 35.56
CA LEU A 345 40.07 15.23 36.08
C LEU A 345 40.41 15.29 37.55
N THR A 346 40.13 14.24 38.34
CA THR A 346 40.46 14.17 39.77
C THR A 346 41.93 13.79 40.00
N TYR A 347 42.65 13.30 38.99
CA TYR A 347 44.06 12.93 39.03
C TYR A 347 44.89 13.71 38.01
N PRO A 348 45.22 14.99 38.30
CA PRO A 348 45.94 15.86 37.35
C PRO A 348 47.38 15.43 37.01
N GLU A 349 47.91 14.42 37.71
CA GLU A 349 49.24 13.86 37.47
C GLU A 349 49.29 12.89 36.26
N LEU A 350 48.19 12.69 35.57
CA LEU A 350 48.09 11.82 34.40
C LEU A 350 48.04 12.59 33.07
N GLU A 351 48.34 13.91 33.10
CA GLU A 351 48.66 14.69 31.92
C GLU A 351 50.17 14.47 31.56
#